data_787707a3fd0aadd8f54cfd24feead977
#
_entry.id   787707a3fd0aadd8f54cfd24feead977
#
_cell.length_a   1.000
_cell.length_b   1.000
_cell.length_c   1.000
_cell.angle_alpha   90.00
_cell.angle_beta   90.00
_cell.angle_gamma   90.00
#
_symmetry.space_group_name_H-M   'P 1'
#
loop_
_entity.id
_entity.type
_entity.pdbx_description
1 polymer ?
#
loop_
_entity_poly.entity_id
_entity_poly.type
_entity_poly.pdbx_seq_one_letter_code
_entity_poly.pdbx_strand_id
1 'polypeptide(L)'
;MCQMIGGARQSVDLEQYIFRADEVGERFADALIAAAARGVTCRVLVDWIGIRGTPRSFFRRLRAAGVSVCVFNPPGWRRWFGVVPRDHRKLLVVDGARGVTGGIGIGKEWRTGVLKRRRSPWRDTAVCIEGPAGADMTRAFEHMWKRSTSNERRSSDRHMTRKSHGAHLDPTTDEPALVGIVEGEPGRLRVSRALQIQSASAEKSIWVASAYFVPSFSEVEALTGAARDGVDVRILVPSRYDHPWVRLMTVHFYRRLLKNGVRVWEWNGEMMHAKTSVVDSRYTRVGSTDFNPLGVAINFELDAVIEDATLGAQAESMFLSDLDQSKEITRVP
;
A
#
# COMPACT_ATOMS: atom_id res chain seq x y z
N MET A 1 9.95 2.91 -10.20
CA MET A 1 9.89 4.12 -9.36
C MET A 1 11.11 5.03 -9.57
N CYS A 2 12.38 4.62 -9.36
CA CYS A 2 13.53 5.52 -9.58
C CYS A 2 13.61 6.06 -11.02
N GLN A 3 13.31 5.25 -12.04
CA GLN A 3 13.22 5.73 -13.42
C GLN A 3 12.12 6.77 -13.61
N MET A 4 10.96 6.61 -12.97
CA MET A 4 9.89 7.63 -13.00
C MET A 4 10.36 8.94 -12.38
N ILE A 5 11.02 8.89 -11.23
CA ILE A 5 11.62 10.07 -10.58
C ILE A 5 12.67 10.72 -11.52
N GLY A 6 13.50 9.89 -12.16
CA GLY A 6 14.50 10.37 -13.13
C GLY A 6 13.90 11.08 -14.35
N GLY A 7 12.70 10.67 -14.78
CA GLY A 7 11.95 11.28 -15.90
C GLY A 7 11.03 12.45 -15.50
N ALA A 8 10.94 12.79 -14.22
CA ALA A 8 10.09 13.89 -13.74
C ALA A 8 10.50 15.25 -14.30
N ARG A 9 9.50 16.07 -14.66
CA ARG A 9 9.68 17.40 -15.24
C ARG A 9 9.20 18.54 -14.35
N GLN A 10 8.15 18.29 -13.52
CA GLN A 10 7.50 19.32 -12.71
C GLN A 10 7.53 18.98 -11.22
N SER A 11 7.10 17.77 -10.85
CA SER A 11 6.94 17.39 -9.46
C SER A 11 7.16 15.90 -9.20
N VAL A 12 7.67 15.60 -7.99
CA VAL A 12 7.73 14.27 -7.42
C VAL A 12 7.17 14.35 -6.00
N ASP A 13 6.11 13.60 -5.75
CA ASP A 13 5.49 13.44 -4.45
C ASP A 13 5.65 12.00 -3.99
N LEU A 14 6.42 11.80 -2.93
CA LEU A 14 6.72 10.49 -2.37
C LEU A 14 6.21 10.40 -0.94
N GLU A 15 5.29 9.46 -0.67
CA GLU A 15 4.77 9.13 0.65
C GLU A 15 5.14 7.69 0.98
N GLN A 16 5.83 7.47 2.12
CA GLN A 16 6.34 6.16 2.47
C GLN A 16 6.30 5.92 3.97
N TYR A 17 5.72 4.76 4.37
CA TYR A 17 5.83 4.30 5.75
C TYR A 17 7.26 3.88 6.07
N ILE A 18 7.86 2.98 5.28
CA ILE A 18 9.24 2.52 5.45
C ILE A 18 10.15 3.19 4.42
N PHE A 19 11.15 3.91 4.90
CA PHE A 19 12.21 4.47 4.07
C PHE A 19 13.55 4.25 4.79
N ARG A 20 14.31 3.23 4.39
CA ARG A 20 15.59 2.86 4.98
C ARG A 20 16.75 3.67 4.37
N ALA A 21 17.84 3.84 5.13
CA ALA A 21 19.12 4.35 4.62
C ALA A 21 20.04 3.17 4.23
N ASP A 22 19.52 2.27 3.42
CA ASP A 22 20.27 1.17 2.83
C ASP A 22 20.49 1.41 1.33
N GLU A 23 21.09 0.44 0.64
CA GLU A 23 21.40 0.56 -0.79
C GLU A 23 20.18 0.86 -1.68
N VAL A 24 18.97 0.43 -1.26
CA VAL A 24 17.72 0.74 -1.96
C VAL A 24 17.33 2.18 -1.69
N GLY A 25 17.31 2.58 -0.41
CA GLY A 25 16.98 3.95 -0.03
C GLY A 25 17.98 4.99 -0.57
N GLU A 26 19.28 4.66 -0.64
CA GLU A 26 20.27 5.53 -1.24
C GLU A 26 19.97 5.79 -2.73
N ARG A 27 19.58 4.78 -3.50
CA ARG A 27 19.18 4.94 -4.91
C ARG A 27 17.96 5.86 -5.07
N PHE A 28 16.99 5.79 -4.15
CA PHE A 28 15.85 6.72 -4.15
C PHE A 28 16.29 8.13 -3.76
N ALA A 29 17.17 8.26 -2.76
CA ALA A 29 17.70 9.55 -2.35
C ALA A 29 18.46 10.23 -3.49
N ASP A 30 19.33 9.51 -4.19
CA ASP A 30 20.09 10.03 -5.32
C ASP A 30 19.17 10.44 -6.48
N ALA A 31 18.12 9.66 -6.77
CA ALA A 31 17.14 10.01 -7.79
C ALA A 31 16.36 11.29 -7.44
N LEU A 32 15.96 11.46 -6.17
CA LEU A 32 15.26 12.66 -5.67
C LEU A 32 16.19 13.90 -5.70
N ILE A 33 17.45 13.76 -5.28
CA ILE A 33 18.45 14.82 -5.30
C ILE A 33 18.69 15.25 -6.75
N ALA A 34 18.87 14.29 -7.67
CA ALA A 34 19.07 14.59 -9.09
C ALA A 34 17.84 15.28 -9.72
N ALA A 35 16.63 14.91 -9.32
CA ALA A 35 15.40 15.56 -9.76
C ALA A 35 15.33 17.01 -9.24
N ALA A 36 15.59 17.23 -7.95
CA ALA A 36 15.62 18.56 -7.35
C ALA A 36 16.69 19.47 -7.99
N ALA A 37 17.87 18.94 -8.29
CA ALA A 37 18.93 19.67 -9.00
C ALA A 37 18.51 20.11 -10.41
N ARG A 38 17.55 19.43 -11.06
CA ARG A 38 16.95 19.85 -12.34
C ARG A 38 15.82 20.87 -12.17
N GLY A 39 15.52 21.31 -10.95
CA GLY A 39 14.42 22.24 -10.67
C GLY A 39 13.06 21.58 -10.45
N VAL A 40 12.97 20.24 -10.37
CA VAL A 40 11.76 19.52 -10.08
C VAL A 40 11.37 19.72 -8.61
N THR A 41 10.11 20.04 -8.34
CA THR A 41 9.59 20.15 -6.98
C THR A 41 9.48 18.75 -6.36
N CYS A 42 10.35 18.42 -5.40
CA CYS A 42 10.37 17.13 -4.73
C CYS A 42 9.87 17.24 -3.30
N ARG A 43 8.83 16.45 -2.95
CA ARG A 43 8.27 16.37 -1.59
C ARG A 43 8.31 14.93 -1.12
N VAL A 44 8.74 14.71 0.11
CA VAL A 44 8.82 13.40 0.75
C VAL A 44 8.08 13.45 2.08
N LEU A 45 7.05 12.63 2.24
CA LEU A 45 6.32 12.43 3.48
C LEU A 45 6.64 11.04 4.02
N VAL A 46 7.08 10.95 5.26
CA VAL A 46 7.43 9.67 5.92
C VAL A 46 6.81 9.58 7.30
N ASP A 47 6.44 8.37 7.72
CA ASP A 47 5.95 8.13 9.07
C ASP A 47 7.11 7.95 10.06
N TRP A 48 7.00 8.58 11.23
CA TRP A 48 8.07 8.53 12.24
C TRP A 48 8.40 7.11 12.74
N ILE A 49 7.38 6.24 12.89
CA ILE A 49 7.61 4.84 13.33
C ILE A 49 8.31 4.05 12.22
N GLY A 50 7.85 4.21 10.99
CA GLY A 50 8.37 3.47 9.84
C GLY A 50 9.82 3.80 9.49
N ILE A 51 10.28 5.01 9.82
CA ILE A 51 11.67 5.43 9.61
C ILE A 51 12.57 5.24 10.84
N ARG A 52 12.10 4.57 11.91
CA ARG A 52 12.96 4.24 13.05
C ARG A 52 14.14 3.38 12.57
N GLY A 53 15.34 3.80 12.96
CA GLY A 53 16.58 3.19 12.47
C GLY A 53 17.17 3.85 11.22
N THR A 54 16.46 4.75 10.55
CA THR A 54 17.01 5.59 9.49
C THR A 54 17.68 6.82 10.11
N PRO A 55 18.99 7.05 9.87
CA PRO A 55 19.71 8.17 10.48
C PRO A 55 19.12 9.52 10.07
N ARG A 56 19.03 10.47 11.01
CA ARG A 56 18.56 11.83 10.72
C ARG A 56 19.41 12.55 9.66
N SER A 57 20.69 12.20 9.53
CA SER A 57 21.61 12.71 8.49
C SER A 57 21.14 12.38 7.07
N PHE A 58 20.50 11.21 6.88
CA PHE A 58 19.92 10.81 5.59
C PHE A 58 18.89 11.84 5.10
N PHE A 59 17.92 12.20 5.91
CA PHE A 59 16.89 13.19 5.56
C PHE A 59 17.45 14.63 5.55
N ARG A 60 18.49 14.94 6.34
CA ARG A 60 19.19 16.25 6.24
C ARG A 60 19.84 16.42 4.87
N ARG A 61 20.47 15.37 4.32
CA ARG A 61 21.06 15.40 2.98
C ARG A 61 20.01 15.71 1.92
N LEU A 62 18.84 15.07 1.98
CA LEU A 62 17.73 15.37 1.07
C LEU A 62 17.28 16.83 1.16
N ARG A 63 17.11 17.36 2.38
CA ARG A 63 16.72 18.76 2.59
C ARG A 63 17.78 19.74 2.08
N ALA A 64 19.04 19.46 2.33
CA ALA A 64 20.15 20.28 1.85
C ALA A 64 20.22 20.34 0.31
N ALA A 65 19.74 19.31 -0.37
CA ALA A 65 19.63 19.25 -1.83
C ALA A 65 18.33 19.84 -2.39
N GLY A 66 17.49 20.50 -1.55
CA GLY A 66 16.26 21.15 -2.00
C GLY A 66 15.00 20.26 -1.97
N VAL A 67 15.09 19.02 -1.49
CA VAL A 67 13.91 18.14 -1.31
C VAL A 67 13.18 18.53 -0.03
N SER A 68 11.88 18.82 -0.13
CA SER A 68 11.04 19.08 1.03
C SER A 68 10.69 17.76 1.74
N VAL A 69 11.12 17.59 3.00
CA VAL A 69 10.86 16.36 3.77
C VAL A 69 10.04 16.68 5.01
N CYS A 70 8.87 16.04 5.14
CA CYS A 70 7.99 16.12 6.30
C CYS A 70 7.92 14.75 6.99
N VAL A 71 7.85 14.74 8.33
CA VAL A 71 7.72 13.54 9.14
C VAL A 71 6.35 13.53 9.81
N PHE A 72 5.53 12.53 9.48
CA PHE A 72 4.20 12.37 10.07
C PHE A 72 4.29 11.86 11.51
N ASN A 73 3.51 12.47 12.40
CA ASN A 73 3.36 12.11 13.80
C ASN A 73 4.69 11.81 14.52
N PRO A 74 5.66 12.75 14.55
CA PRO A 74 6.84 12.62 15.39
C PRO A 74 6.44 12.57 16.88
N PRO A 75 7.26 11.96 17.76
CA PRO A 75 6.95 11.89 19.18
C PRO A 75 6.88 13.29 19.78
N GLY A 76 5.86 13.50 20.60
CA GLY A 76 5.66 14.73 21.35
C GLY A 76 5.20 14.41 22.77
N TRP A 77 5.58 15.21 23.76
CA TRP A 77 5.30 14.98 25.18
C TRP A 77 3.80 14.85 25.51
N ARG A 78 2.90 15.39 24.67
CA ARG A 78 1.43 15.29 24.82
C ARG A 78 0.81 14.02 24.22
N ARG A 79 1.59 13.16 23.52
CA ARG A 79 1.10 11.98 22.78
C ARG A 79 1.59 10.66 23.38
N TRP A 80 1.95 10.65 24.65
CA TRP A 80 2.52 9.48 25.34
C TRP A 80 1.51 8.35 25.56
N PHE A 81 0.21 8.65 25.61
CA PHE A 81 -0.85 7.69 25.91
C PHE A 81 -1.83 7.55 24.74
N GLY A 82 -1.89 6.35 24.15
CA GLY A 82 -2.92 5.94 23.17
C GLY A 82 -2.38 5.39 21.86
N VAL A 83 -3.25 4.67 21.13
CA VAL A 83 -2.98 4.20 19.77
C VAL A 83 -2.98 5.43 18.85
N VAL A 84 -1.81 5.85 18.41
CA VAL A 84 -1.65 7.00 17.53
C VAL A 84 -1.73 6.52 16.09
N PRO A 85 -2.66 7.04 15.26
CA PRO A 85 -2.76 6.68 13.85
C PRO A 85 -1.42 6.87 13.13
N ARG A 86 -1.06 5.90 12.31
CA ARG A 86 0.14 5.94 11.49
C ARG A 86 -0.22 6.24 10.03
N ASP A 87 0.69 6.87 9.35
CA ASP A 87 0.64 7.01 7.89
C ASP A 87 1.26 5.75 7.26
N HIS A 88 0.40 4.75 6.99
CA HIS A 88 0.87 3.47 6.43
C HIS A 88 0.80 3.45 4.91
N ARG A 89 0.53 4.59 4.28
CA ARG A 89 0.41 4.74 2.83
C ARG A 89 1.77 4.59 2.15
N LYS A 90 1.76 4.12 0.92
CA LYS A 90 2.93 4.02 0.05
C LYS A 90 2.52 4.53 -1.32
N LEU A 91 2.99 5.72 -1.64
CA LEU A 91 2.55 6.45 -2.82
C LEU A 91 3.73 7.18 -3.44
N LEU A 92 3.88 7.07 -4.74
CA LEU A 92 4.70 7.94 -5.57
C LEU A 92 3.79 8.57 -6.61
N VAL A 93 3.82 9.89 -6.74
CA VAL A 93 3.18 10.59 -7.87
C VAL A 93 4.23 11.43 -8.58
N VAL A 94 4.24 11.37 -9.90
CA VAL A 94 5.15 12.11 -10.77
C VAL A 94 4.33 12.97 -11.73
N ASP A 95 4.63 14.27 -11.73
CA ASP A 95 4.02 15.28 -12.61
C ASP A 95 2.48 15.32 -12.54
N GLY A 96 1.88 14.80 -11.46
CA GLY A 96 0.43 14.76 -11.24
C GLY A 96 -0.34 13.81 -12.16
N ALA A 97 0.34 13.07 -13.02
CA ALA A 97 -0.27 12.24 -14.08
C ALA A 97 0.04 10.75 -13.96
N ARG A 98 1.15 10.39 -13.33
CA ARG A 98 1.58 9.01 -13.14
C ARG A 98 1.84 8.73 -11.68
N GLY A 99 1.29 7.62 -11.17
CA GLY A 99 1.47 7.25 -9.78
C GLY A 99 1.70 5.75 -9.60
N VAL A 100 2.29 5.41 -8.45
CA VAL A 100 2.47 4.02 -8.00
C VAL A 100 1.97 3.92 -6.57
N THR A 101 1.11 2.94 -6.30
CA THR A 101 0.68 2.59 -4.94
C THR A 101 0.68 1.08 -4.74
N GLY A 102 0.71 0.63 -3.47
CA GLY A 102 0.73 -0.78 -3.11
C GLY A 102 1.35 -1.02 -1.74
N GLY A 103 1.84 -2.25 -1.52
CA GLY A 103 2.46 -2.65 -0.25
C GLY A 103 3.95 -2.32 -0.14
N ILE A 104 4.63 -2.03 -1.27
CA ILE A 104 6.09 -1.97 -1.37
C ILE A 104 6.66 -0.77 -0.61
N GLY A 105 7.53 -1.04 0.37
CA GLY A 105 8.33 -0.03 1.05
C GLY A 105 9.69 0.21 0.37
N ILE A 106 10.42 1.21 0.86
CA ILE A 106 11.78 1.50 0.39
C ILE A 106 12.78 0.92 1.38
N GLY A 107 13.31 -0.27 1.05
CA GLY A 107 14.27 -1.00 1.87
C GLY A 107 14.73 -2.30 1.19
N LYS A 108 15.82 -2.84 1.71
CA LYS A 108 16.43 -4.09 1.21
C LYS A 108 15.54 -5.31 1.36
N GLU A 109 14.50 -5.24 2.19
CA GLU A 109 13.53 -6.30 2.43
C GLU A 109 12.80 -6.70 1.13
N TRP A 110 12.59 -5.73 0.23
CA TRP A 110 11.92 -5.93 -1.08
C TRP A 110 12.90 -6.16 -2.24
N ARG A 111 14.21 -6.25 -1.98
CA ARG A 111 15.21 -6.41 -3.04
C ARG A 111 15.65 -7.86 -3.20
N THR A 112 15.66 -8.33 -4.44
CA THR A 112 16.30 -9.59 -4.80
C THR A 112 17.81 -9.53 -4.52
N GLY A 113 18.34 -10.44 -3.71
CA GLY A 113 19.77 -10.50 -3.41
C GLY A 113 20.55 -11.03 -4.62
N VAL A 114 21.68 -10.39 -4.96
CA VAL A 114 22.60 -10.86 -6.02
C VAL A 114 23.39 -12.11 -5.59
N LEU A 115 23.49 -12.36 -4.29
CA LEU A 115 24.19 -13.53 -3.73
C LEU A 115 23.18 -14.56 -3.23
N LYS A 116 23.25 -15.78 -3.75
CA LYS A 116 22.40 -16.95 -3.39
C LYS A 116 22.30 -17.32 -1.89
N ARG A 117 23.04 -16.66 -1.02
CA ARG A 117 23.05 -16.85 0.45
C ARG A 117 22.18 -15.88 1.24
N ARG A 118 21.54 -14.90 0.59
CA ARG A 118 20.64 -13.97 1.26
C ARG A 118 19.20 -14.49 1.18
N ARG A 119 18.40 -14.19 2.22
CA ARG A 119 16.96 -14.46 2.28
C ARG A 119 16.27 -13.97 1.01
N SER A 120 15.24 -14.67 0.56
CA SER A 120 14.39 -14.24 -0.54
C SER A 120 13.78 -12.88 -0.22
N PRO A 121 13.52 -12.01 -1.23
CA PRO A 121 12.82 -10.76 -0.98
C PRO A 121 11.41 -11.00 -0.46
N TRP A 122 10.88 -10.03 0.23
CA TRP A 122 9.48 -10.03 0.59
C TRP A 122 8.62 -10.02 -0.68
N ARG A 123 7.61 -10.87 -0.72
CA ARG A 123 6.64 -10.90 -1.81
C ARG A 123 5.63 -9.76 -1.59
N ASP A 124 5.57 -8.83 -2.52
CA ASP A 124 4.66 -7.68 -2.42
C ASP A 124 4.15 -7.27 -3.80
N THR A 125 3.14 -6.40 -3.83
CA THR A 125 2.50 -5.93 -5.06
C THR A 125 2.33 -4.42 -5.04
N ALA A 126 2.56 -3.81 -6.20
CA ALA A 126 2.22 -2.42 -6.47
C ALA A 126 1.61 -2.30 -7.86
N VAL A 127 0.80 -1.27 -8.07
CA VAL A 127 0.22 -0.92 -9.36
C VAL A 127 0.73 0.44 -9.80
N CYS A 128 1.06 0.56 -11.08
CA CYS A 128 1.36 1.82 -11.74
C CYS A 128 0.10 2.29 -12.46
N ILE A 129 -0.27 3.55 -12.25
CA ILE A 129 -1.48 4.17 -12.79
C ILE A 129 -1.05 5.41 -13.59
N GLU A 130 -1.50 5.50 -14.82
CA GLU A 130 -1.28 6.65 -15.71
C GLU A 130 -2.62 7.22 -16.15
N GLY A 131 -2.71 8.53 -16.27
CA GLY A 131 -3.91 9.22 -16.72
C GLY A 131 -4.66 9.99 -15.62
N PRO A 132 -5.98 10.23 -15.77
CA PRO A 132 -6.76 11.12 -14.90
C PRO A 132 -6.74 10.74 -13.41
N ALA A 133 -6.64 9.45 -13.08
CA ALA A 133 -6.54 8.98 -11.69
C ALA A 133 -5.23 9.42 -11.00
N GLY A 134 -4.20 9.85 -11.74
CA GLY A 134 -3.02 10.52 -11.20
C GLY A 134 -3.36 11.79 -10.42
N ALA A 135 -4.39 12.53 -10.85
CA ALA A 135 -4.89 13.70 -10.11
C ALA A 135 -5.53 13.32 -8.76
N ASP A 136 -6.20 12.16 -8.69
CA ASP A 136 -6.76 11.64 -7.43
C ASP A 136 -5.65 11.24 -6.47
N MET A 137 -4.60 10.59 -6.98
CA MET A 137 -3.41 10.25 -6.21
C MET A 137 -2.70 11.50 -5.70
N THR A 138 -2.61 12.56 -6.52
CA THR A 138 -2.07 13.87 -6.11
C THR A 138 -2.92 14.48 -4.99
N ARG A 139 -4.25 14.45 -5.10
CA ARG A 139 -5.15 14.95 -4.04
C ARG A 139 -4.98 14.19 -2.73
N ALA A 140 -4.84 12.87 -2.83
CA ALA A 140 -4.59 12.03 -1.67
C ALA A 140 -3.26 12.39 -0.98
N PHE A 141 -2.17 12.59 -1.73
CA PHE A 141 -0.91 13.09 -1.18
C PHE A 141 -1.06 14.47 -0.53
N GLU A 142 -1.70 15.42 -1.23
CA GLU A 142 -1.92 16.79 -0.73
C GLU A 142 -2.69 16.80 0.60
N HIS A 143 -3.69 15.93 0.74
CA HIS A 143 -4.44 15.78 1.98
C HIS A 143 -3.51 15.45 3.16
N MET A 144 -2.66 14.44 3.00
CA MET A 144 -1.72 14.04 4.05
C MET A 144 -0.58 15.03 4.24
N TRP A 145 -0.09 15.65 3.18
CA TRP A 145 0.93 16.69 3.24
C TRP A 145 0.45 17.89 4.07
N LYS A 146 -0.73 18.42 3.76
CA LYS A 146 -1.35 19.53 4.51
C LYS A 146 -1.59 19.16 5.97
N ARG A 147 -2.09 17.96 6.23
CA ARG A 147 -2.31 17.46 7.60
C ARG A 147 -1.01 17.40 8.39
N SER A 148 0.07 16.94 7.78
CA SER A 148 1.38 16.79 8.43
C SER A 148 2.04 18.15 8.68
N THR A 149 2.01 19.05 7.71
CA THR A 149 2.61 20.39 7.82
C THR A 149 1.79 21.34 8.71
N SER A 150 0.45 21.20 8.79
CA SER A 150 -0.36 22.00 9.71
C SER A 150 -0.12 21.65 11.18
N ASN A 151 0.23 20.42 11.48
CA ASN A 151 0.67 20.02 12.82
C ASN A 151 2.06 20.59 13.19
N GLU A 152 2.95 20.77 12.20
CA GLU A 152 4.24 21.44 12.38
C GLU A 152 4.08 22.97 12.48
N ARG A 153 3.12 23.57 11.72
CA ARG A 153 2.85 25.01 11.69
C ARG A 153 2.16 25.59 12.93
N ARG A 154 1.71 24.77 13.87
CA ARG A 154 1.40 25.28 15.22
C ARG A 154 2.66 25.76 15.96
N SER A 155 3.84 25.66 15.35
CA SER A 155 5.12 26.16 15.82
C SER A 155 5.78 27.22 14.89
N SER A 156 5.33 27.49 13.69
CA SER A 156 5.78 28.66 12.88
C SER A 156 5.07 28.80 11.52
N ASP A 157 4.66 30.03 11.23
CA ASP A 157 4.04 30.69 10.07
C ASP A 157 3.95 30.10 8.65
N ARG A 158 2.76 30.27 8.13
CA ARG A 158 2.11 30.68 6.83
C ARG A 158 2.85 30.59 5.48
N HIS A 159 2.02 30.12 4.54
CA HIS A 159 1.89 30.37 3.08
C HIS A 159 2.69 29.49 2.11
N MET A 160 1.94 28.68 1.37
CA MET A 160 1.81 28.80 -0.11
C MET A 160 0.72 27.85 -0.64
N THR A 161 -0.35 28.41 -1.13
CA THR A 161 -1.35 27.75 -1.97
C THR A 161 -0.88 27.79 -3.41
N ARG A 162 -0.71 26.63 -4.04
CA ARG A 162 -0.48 26.53 -5.48
C ARG A 162 -1.70 25.85 -6.13
N LYS A 163 -2.31 26.54 -7.08
CA LYS A 163 -3.38 26.01 -7.94
C LYS A 163 -2.77 24.93 -8.85
N SER A 164 -3.30 23.72 -8.81
CA SER A 164 -2.96 22.68 -9.77
C SER A 164 -3.72 22.93 -11.08
N HIS A 165 -2.98 23.04 -12.18
CA HIS A 165 -3.56 22.99 -13.52
C HIS A 165 -3.53 21.51 -13.95
N GLY A 166 -4.71 20.97 -14.26
CA GLY A 166 -4.83 19.60 -14.81
C GLY A 166 -4.20 19.55 -16.20
N ALA A 167 -3.26 18.65 -16.39
CA ALA A 167 -2.76 18.29 -17.71
C ALA A 167 -3.76 17.34 -18.37
N HIS A 168 -4.25 17.72 -19.53
CA HIS A 168 -5.04 16.86 -20.41
C HIS A 168 -4.08 15.88 -21.12
N LEU A 169 -4.27 14.59 -20.93
CA LEU A 169 -3.57 13.56 -21.70
C LEU A 169 -4.59 12.89 -22.62
N ASP A 170 -4.24 12.82 -23.92
CA ASP A 170 -5.01 12.06 -24.91
C ASP A 170 -4.98 10.56 -24.54
N PRO A 171 -6.13 9.88 -24.53
CA PRO A 171 -6.18 8.44 -24.32
C PRO A 171 -5.75 7.74 -25.62
N THR A 172 -4.53 7.22 -25.62
CA THR A 172 -4.09 6.27 -26.66
C THR A 172 -4.17 4.89 -26.05
N THR A 173 -5.29 4.20 -26.16
CA THR A 173 -5.43 2.73 -26.18
C THR A 173 -6.86 2.29 -25.86
N ASP A 174 -7.22 1.08 -26.26
CA ASP A 174 -8.42 0.31 -25.97
C ASP A 174 -9.02 0.56 -24.57
N GLU A 175 -10.32 0.56 -24.45
CA GLU A 175 -11.18 0.87 -23.30
C GLU A 175 -10.44 1.22 -21.99
N PRO A 176 -10.46 2.48 -21.54
CA PRO A 176 -9.70 2.90 -20.37
C PRO A 176 -10.22 2.19 -19.11
N ALA A 177 -9.31 1.65 -18.29
CA ALA A 177 -9.64 1.07 -16.99
C ALA A 177 -10.33 2.09 -16.09
N LEU A 178 -11.39 1.70 -15.40
CA LEU A 178 -12.01 2.54 -14.37
C LEU A 178 -11.19 2.41 -13.07
N VAL A 179 -10.60 3.50 -12.62
CA VAL A 179 -9.73 3.53 -11.44
C VAL A 179 -10.31 4.43 -10.36
N GLY A 180 -10.53 3.86 -9.16
CA GLY A 180 -10.90 4.59 -7.95
C GLY A 180 -9.75 4.57 -6.93
N ILE A 181 -9.40 5.73 -6.38
CA ILE A 181 -8.45 5.85 -5.27
C ILE A 181 -9.24 5.96 -3.97
N VAL A 182 -9.03 4.98 -3.08
CA VAL A 182 -9.74 4.87 -1.80
C VAL A 182 -8.78 5.23 -0.66
N GLU A 183 -9.08 6.35 0.01
CA GLU A 183 -8.33 6.77 1.20
C GLU A 183 -8.95 6.16 2.47
N GLY A 184 -8.17 5.35 3.18
CA GLY A 184 -8.45 4.92 4.55
C GLY A 184 -8.09 6.03 5.52
N GLU A 185 -9.01 6.40 6.41
CA GLU A 185 -8.81 7.40 7.45
C GLU A 185 -9.25 6.84 8.81
N PRO A 186 -8.61 7.24 9.91
CA PRO A 186 -9.03 6.83 11.25
C PRO A 186 -10.51 7.08 11.51
N GLY A 187 -11.22 6.02 11.96
CA GLY A 187 -12.65 6.07 12.23
C GLY A 187 -13.57 6.07 11.00
N ARG A 188 -13.02 6.02 9.78
CA ARG A 188 -13.80 5.93 8.55
C ARG A 188 -13.54 4.60 7.85
N LEU A 189 -14.49 3.68 7.94
CA LEU A 189 -14.38 2.31 7.43
C LEU A 189 -14.60 2.24 5.89
N ARG A 190 -14.00 3.14 5.11
CA ARG A 190 -14.23 3.20 3.65
C ARG A 190 -13.73 1.95 2.94
N VAL A 191 -12.50 1.53 3.25
CA VAL A 191 -11.90 0.33 2.65
C VAL A 191 -12.67 -0.92 3.07
N SER A 192 -13.01 -1.06 4.35
CA SER A 192 -13.81 -2.19 4.83
C SER A 192 -15.18 -2.27 4.14
N ARG A 193 -15.85 -1.12 3.95
CA ARG A 193 -17.12 -1.06 3.20
C ARG A 193 -16.95 -1.45 1.74
N ALA A 194 -15.90 -0.96 1.08
CA ALA A 194 -15.62 -1.33 -0.30
C ALA A 194 -15.43 -2.85 -0.45
N LEU A 195 -14.67 -3.46 0.46
CA LEU A 195 -14.47 -4.91 0.49
C LEU A 195 -15.79 -5.69 0.74
N GLN A 196 -16.65 -5.20 1.65
CA GLN A 196 -17.93 -5.82 1.90
C GLN A 196 -18.85 -5.75 0.68
N ILE A 197 -18.90 -4.60 -0.01
CA ILE A 197 -19.68 -4.43 -1.24
C ILE A 197 -19.16 -5.38 -2.32
N GLN A 198 -17.85 -5.42 -2.56
CA GLN A 198 -17.23 -6.32 -3.52
C GLN A 198 -17.53 -7.79 -3.20
N SER A 199 -17.46 -8.19 -1.92
CA SER A 199 -17.78 -9.55 -1.50
C SER A 199 -19.25 -9.91 -1.70
N ALA A 200 -20.16 -8.95 -1.49
CA ALA A 200 -21.59 -9.16 -1.67
C ALA A 200 -22.01 -9.19 -3.15
N SER A 201 -21.24 -8.58 -4.04
CA SER A 201 -21.51 -8.54 -5.49
C SER A 201 -20.74 -9.58 -6.30
N ALA A 202 -19.87 -10.36 -5.66
CA ALA A 202 -19.10 -11.39 -6.35
C ALA A 202 -19.98 -12.56 -6.79
N GLU A 203 -19.79 -12.98 -8.04
CA GLU A 203 -20.55 -14.08 -8.66
C GLU A 203 -19.71 -15.36 -8.84
N LYS A 204 -18.39 -15.23 -9.01
CA LYS A 204 -17.51 -16.36 -9.37
C LYS A 204 -16.39 -16.57 -8.36
N SER A 205 -15.64 -15.51 -8.06
CA SER A 205 -14.41 -15.65 -7.28
C SER A 205 -14.08 -14.43 -6.43
N ILE A 206 -13.51 -14.66 -5.24
CA ILE A 206 -12.88 -13.64 -4.37
C ILE A 206 -11.54 -14.20 -3.91
N TRP A 207 -10.44 -13.68 -4.45
CA TRP A 207 -9.10 -14.10 -4.06
C TRP A 207 -8.36 -12.97 -3.38
N VAL A 208 -7.87 -13.21 -2.18
CA VAL A 208 -7.29 -12.21 -1.30
C VAL A 208 -5.89 -12.62 -0.85
N ALA A 209 -4.88 -11.77 -1.07
CA ALA A 209 -3.60 -11.84 -0.40
C ALA A 209 -3.49 -10.74 0.64
N SER A 210 -3.18 -11.10 1.89
CA SER A 210 -3.07 -10.15 2.99
C SER A 210 -1.90 -10.50 3.91
N ALA A 211 -1.05 -9.50 4.18
CA ALA A 211 0.14 -9.68 5.02
C ALA A 211 -0.23 -9.93 6.49
N TYR A 212 -1.23 -9.22 7.00
CA TYR A 212 -1.66 -9.30 8.40
C TYR A 212 -3.17 -9.52 8.43
N PHE A 213 -3.57 -10.79 8.26
CA PHE A 213 -4.97 -11.19 8.17
C PHE A 213 -5.55 -11.44 9.57
N VAL A 214 -6.16 -10.41 10.13
CA VAL A 214 -6.90 -10.44 11.40
C VAL A 214 -8.24 -9.74 11.18
N PRO A 215 -9.12 -10.30 10.35
CA PRO A 215 -10.33 -9.63 9.89
C PRO A 215 -11.31 -9.34 11.01
N SER A 216 -12.13 -8.30 10.83
CA SER A 216 -13.29 -8.03 11.67
C SER A 216 -14.37 -9.10 11.47
N PHE A 217 -15.33 -9.15 12.41
CA PHE A 217 -16.47 -10.08 12.29
C PHE A 217 -17.23 -9.88 10.97
N SER A 218 -17.46 -8.64 10.55
CA SER A 218 -18.19 -8.33 9.32
C SER A 218 -17.43 -8.75 8.05
N GLU A 219 -16.09 -8.67 8.05
CA GLU A 219 -15.27 -9.15 6.93
C GLU A 219 -15.28 -10.67 6.84
N VAL A 220 -15.21 -11.36 7.99
CA VAL A 220 -15.35 -12.84 8.02
C VAL A 220 -16.72 -13.26 7.52
N GLU A 221 -17.82 -12.59 7.96
CA GLU A 221 -19.16 -12.92 7.47
C GLU A 221 -19.34 -12.66 5.98
N ALA A 222 -18.77 -11.56 5.45
CA ALA A 222 -18.82 -11.28 4.02
C ALA A 222 -18.14 -12.39 3.20
N LEU A 223 -16.93 -12.80 3.58
CA LEU A 223 -16.16 -13.84 2.89
C LEU A 223 -16.82 -15.23 3.02
N THR A 224 -17.29 -15.58 4.24
CA THR A 224 -17.95 -16.88 4.46
C THR A 224 -19.35 -16.92 3.87
N GLY A 225 -20.05 -15.79 3.80
CA GLY A 225 -21.33 -15.65 3.10
C GLY A 225 -21.17 -15.95 1.62
N ALA A 226 -20.26 -15.25 0.94
CA ALA A 226 -19.96 -15.48 -0.47
C ALA A 226 -19.58 -16.94 -0.77
N ALA A 227 -18.76 -17.56 0.09
CA ALA A 227 -18.39 -18.98 -0.08
C ALA A 227 -19.60 -19.92 0.07
N ARG A 228 -20.52 -19.65 0.98
CA ARG A 228 -21.79 -20.42 1.12
C ARG A 228 -22.70 -20.24 -0.09
N ASP A 229 -22.66 -19.08 -0.73
CA ASP A 229 -23.41 -18.79 -1.96
C ASP A 229 -22.75 -19.38 -3.22
N GLY A 230 -21.64 -20.14 -3.05
CA GLY A 230 -20.99 -20.87 -4.13
C GLY A 230 -19.83 -20.12 -4.80
N VAL A 231 -19.44 -18.94 -4.32
CA VAL A 231 -18.29 -18.19 -4.81
C VAL A 231 -16.98 -18.88 -4.38
N ASP A 232 -16.00 -19.01 -5.28
CA ASP A 232 -14.65 -19.53 -4.96
C ASP A 232 -13.85 -18.50 -4.16
N VAL A 233 -13.88 -18.61 -2.85
CA VAL A 233 -13.16 -17.69 -1.94
C VAL A 233 -11.83 -18.30 -1.52
N ARG A 234 -10.72 -17.62 -1.88
CA ARG A 234 -9.37 -18.03 -1.55
C ARG A 234 -8.63 -16.94 -0.78
N ILE A 235 -7.91 -17.33 0.26
CA ILE A 235 -7.12 -16.44 1.10
C ILE A 235 -5.68 -16.92 1.14
N LEU A 236 -4.75 -16.04 0.80
CA LEU A 236 -3.31 -16.27 0.87
C LEU A 236 -2.72 -15.38 1.96
N VAL A 237 -2.05 -16.01 2.93
CA VAL A 237 -1.39 -15.34 4.06
C VAL A 237 0.06 -15.79 4.20
N PRO A 238 0.92 -15.06 4.93
CA PRO A 238 2.27 -15.53 5.22
C PRO A 238 2.27 -16.78 6.10
N SER A 239 3.22 -17.70 5.90
CA SER A 239 3.56 -18.72 6.91
C SER A 239 4.53 -18.17 7.96
N ARG A 240 5.35 -17.16 7.57
CA ARG A 240 6.32 -16.48 8.42
C ARG A 240 5.98 -15.01 8.50
N TYR A 241 5.96 -14.48 9.71
CA TYR A 241 5.64 -13.07 10.00
C TYR A 241 6.84 -12.38 10.62
N ASP A 242 7.06 -11.13 10.29
CA ASP A 242 7.99 -10.23 10.99
C ASP A 242 7.53 -9.96 12.45
N HIS A 243 6.21 -10.07 12.69
CA HIS A 243 5.57 -10.03 14.01
C HIS A 243 4.94 -11.40 14.35
N PRO A 244 5.65 -12.33 15.01
CA PRO A 244 5.20 -13.72 15.21
C PRO A 244 3.84 -13.90 15.91
N TRP A 245 3.45 -12.94 16.77
CA TRP A 245 2.15 -12.96 17.46
C TRP A 245 0.95 -12.78 16.49
N VAL A 246 1.16 -12.16 15.33
CA VAL A 246 0.10 -12.02 14.31
C VAL A 246 -0.32 -13.38 13.77
N ARG A 247 0.63 -14.31 13.62
CA ARG A 247 0.32 -15.68 13.17
C ARG A 247 -0.71 -16.37 14.06
N LEU A 248 -0.58 -16.24 15.38
CA LEU A 248 -1.53 -16.81 16.33
C LEU A 248 -2.94 -16.24 16.13
N MET A 249 -3.03 -14.93 15.89
CA MET A 249 -4.32 -14.29 15.61
C MET A 249 -4.89 -14.75 14.27
N THR A 250 -4.10 -14.83 13.21
CA THR A 250 -4.54 -15.30 11.88
C THR A 250 -5.08 -16.73 11.91
N VAL A 251 -4.34 -17.64 12.55
CA VAL A 251 -4.74 -19.07 12.65
C VAL A 251 -6.08 -19.25 13.39
N HIS A 252 -6.40 -18.36 14.32
CA HIS A 252 -7.69 -18.39 15.03
C HIS A 252 -8.90 -18.35 14.07
N PHE A 253 -8.77 -17.67 12.93
CA PHE A 253 -9.86 -17.56 11.95
C PHE A 253 -9.98 -18.78 11.03
N TYR A 254 -8.96 -19.61 10.89
CA TYR A 254 -8.94 -20.74 9.92
C TYR A 254 -10.13 -21.67 10.11
N ARG A 255 -10.42 -22.06 11.36
CA ARG A 255 -11.54 -22.96 11.64
C ARG A 255 -12.88 -22.47 11.09
N ARG A 256 -13.15 -21.16 11.25
CA ARG A 256 -14.40 -20.57 10.78
C ARG A 256 -14.43 -20.46 9.26
N LEU A 257 -13.33 -20.04 8.64
CA LEU A 257 -13.18 -19.92 7.20
C LEU A 257 -13.36 -21.28 6.52
N LEU A 258 -12.57 -22.29 6.90
CA LEU A 258 -12.61 -23.63 6.32
C LEU A 258 -13.98 -24.31 6.48
N LYS A 259 -14.64 -24.17 7.62
CA LYS A 259 -15.99 -24.73 7.85
C LYS A 259 -17.06 -24.16 6.93
N ASN A 260 -16.84 -22.96 6.40
CA ASN A 260 -17.78 -22.27 5.51
C ASN A 260 -17.33 -22.27 4.04
N GLY A 261 -16.38 -23.16 3.67
CA GLY A 261 -15.98 -23.34 2.28
C GLY A 261 -14.91 -22.38 1.76
N VAL A 262 -14.43 -21.46 2.60
CA VAL A 262 -13.28 -20.59 2.24
C VAL A 262 -12.00 -21.40 2.25
N ARG A 263 -11.20 -21.32 1.19
CA ARG A 263 -9.92 -22.01 1.09
C ARG A 263 -8.79 -21.09 1.52
N VAL A 264 -7.81 -21.62 2.27
CA VAL A 264 -6.71 -20.83 2.86
C VAL A 264 -5.38 -21.43 2.47
N TRP A 265 -4.42 -20.58 2.08
CA TRP A 265 -3.03 -20.96 1.78
C TRP A 265 -2.05 -20.17 2.65
N GLU A 266 -0.98 -20.81 3.04
CA GLU A 266 0.19 -20.18 3.67
C GLU A 266 1.35 -20.11 2.69
N TRP A 267 1.86 -18.90 2.43
CA TRP A 267 3.03 -18.63 1.60
C TRP A 267 4.31 -19.23 2.20
N ASN A 268 5.05 -20.03 1.44
CA ASN A 268 6.24 -20.73 1.94
C ASN A 268 7.55 -19.91 1.86
N GLY A 269 7.56 -18.73 1.22
CA GLY A 269 8.73 -17.86 1.13
C GLY A 269 9.02 -17.11 2.43
N GLU A 270 9.83 -16.05 2.35
CA GLU A 270 10.10 -15.19 3.50
C GLU A 270 8.78 -14.52 3.95
N MET A 271 8.54 -13.28 3.70
CA MET A 271 7.31 -12.59 4.08
C MET A 271 6.44 -12.34 2.83
N MET A 272 5.17 -12.71 2.88
CA MET A 272 4.14 -12.21 1.97
C MET A 272 3.63 -10.89 2.53
N HIS A 273 3.95 -9.78 1.89
CA HIS A 273 3.56 -8.46 2.36
C HIS A 273 2.53 -7.77 1.42
N ALA A 274 2.01 -8.50 0.44
CA ALA A 274 1.00 -7.98 -0.48
C ALA A 274 -0.35 -7.73 0.22
N LYS A 275 -1.04 -6.69 -0.24
CA LYS A 275 -2.41 -6.37 0.13
C LYS A 275 -3.20 -6.21 -1.17
N THR A 276 -3.65 -7.34 -1.69
CA THR A 276 -4.36 -7.40 -2.96
C THR A 276 -5.64 -8.20 -2.84
N SER A 277 -6.62 -7.86 -3.63
CA SER A 277 -7.75 -8.75 -3.90
C SER A 277 -8.14 -8.66 -5.37
N VAL A 278 -8.59 -9.77 -5.91
CA VAL A 278 -9.21 -9.84 -7.24
C VAL A 278 -10.59 -10.51 -7.09
N VAL A 279 -11.59 -9.93 -7.73
CA VAL A 279 -12.97 -10.41 -7.72
C VAL A 279 -13.44 -10.57 -9.16
N ASP A 280 -13.93 -11.76 -9.48
CA ASP A 280 -14.53 -12.14 -10.77
C ASP A 280 -13.66 -11.83 -11.99
N SER A 281 -12.32 -11.93 -11.86
CA SER A 281 -11.33 -11.59 -12.93
C SER A 281 -11.50 -10.16 -13.45
N ARG A 282 -12.15 -9.28 -12.75
CA ARG A 282 -12.55 -7.93 -13.23
C ARG A 282 -12.16 -6.83 -12.28
N TYR A 283 -12.40 -7.00 -10.98
CA TYR A 283 -12.14 -5.98 -9.97
C TYR A 283 -10.87 -6.30 -9.23
N THR A 284 -9.87 -5.47 -9.36
CA THR A 284 -8.57 -5.63 -8.68
C THR A 284 -8.37 -4.52 -7.66
N ARG A 285 -8.04 -4.87 -6.41
CA ARG A 285 -7.59 -3.93 -5.40
C ARG A 285 -6.10 -4.15 -5.12
N VAL A 286 -5.32 -3.08 -5.13
CA VAL A 286 -3.90 -3.08 -4.74
C VAL A 286 -3.66 -1.86 -3.85
N GLY A 287 -3.10 -2.06 -2.66
CA GLY A 287 -2.88 -0.94 -1.76
C GLY A 287 -2.05 -1.26 -0.54
N SER A 288 -2.22 -0.43 0.48
CA SER A 288 -1.52 -0.56 1.75
C SER A 288 -2.37 -1.19 2.85
N THR A 289 -3.70 -1.35 2.65
CA THR A 289 -4.63 -1.79 3.68
C THR A 289 -4.61 -3.29 3.89
N ASP A 290 -4.21 -3.73 5.08
CA ASP A 290 -4.37 -5.09 5.55
C ASP A 290 -5.77 -5.35 6.13
N PHE A 291 -6.22 -6.61 6.09
CA PHE A 291 -7.44 -7.07 6.76
C PHE A 291 -7.21 -7.18 8.27
N ASN A 292 -7.04 -6.03 8.94
CA ASN A 292 -6.93 -5.96 10.39
C ASN A 292 -7.43 -4.60 10.92
N PRO A 293 -7.74 -4.48 12.22
CA PRO A 293 -8.28 -3.23 12.79
C PRO A 293 -7.36 -2.01 12.64
N LEU A 294 -6.03 -2.21 12.58
CA LEU A 294 -5.08 -1.10 12.36
C LEU A 294 -5.22 -0.56 10.94
N GLY A 295 -5.25 -1.44 9.92
CA GLY A 295 -5.38 -1.06 8.52
C GLY A 295 -6.75 -0.45 8.22
N VAL A 296 -7.84 -1.11 8.62
CA VAL A 296 -9.19 -0.68 8.21
C VAL A 296 -9.78 0.47 9.03
N ALA A 297 -9.32 0.71 10.27
CA ALA A 297 -9.98 1.64 11.19
C ALA A 297 -9.07 2.70 11.84
N ILE A 298 -7.76 2.49 11.92
CA ILE A 298 -6.87 3.28 12.77
C ILE A 298 -5.83 4.05 11.96
N ASN A 299 -5.20 3.41 10.97
CA ASN A 299 -4.17 4.05 10.17
C ASN A 299 -4.74 4.85 9.01
N PHE A 300 -3.88 5.71 8.45
CA PHE A 300 -4.08 6.25 7.11
C PHE A 300 -3.55 5.24 6.10
N GLU A 301 -4.40 4.83 5.18
CA GLU A 301 -4.13 3.84 4.15
C GLU A 301 -4.50 4.39 2.77
N LEU A 302 -4.01 3.75 1.71
CA LEU A 302 -4.35 4.10 0.34
C LEU A 302 -4.45 2.83 -0.52
N ASP A 303 -5.59 2.63 -1.15
CA ASP A 303 -5.82 1.54 -2.07
C ASP A 303 -6.28 2.08 -3.43
N ALA A 304 -5.80 1.46 -4.51
CA ALA A 304 -6.38 1.57 -5.83
C ALA A 304 -7.36 0.42 -6.03
N VAL A 305 -8.58 0.74 -6.45
CA VAL A 305 -9.59 -0.22 -6.89
C VAL A 305 -9.79 -0.01 -8.37
N ILE A 306 -9.57 -1.05 -9.15
CA ILE A 306 -9.50 -0.97 -10.60
C ILE A 306 -10.49 -1.98 -11.18
N GLU A 307 -11.38 -1.49 -12.04
CA GLU A 307 -12.27 -2.31 -12.86
C GLU A 307 -11.69 -2.42 -14.26
N ASP A 308 -11.08 -3.58 -14.53
CA ASP A 308 -10.46 -3.90 -15.81
C ASP A 308 -10.26 -5.41 -15.91
N ALA A 309 -10.79 -6.04 -16.96
CA ALA A 309 -10.72 -7.49 -17.12
C ALA A 309 -9.29 -7.99 -17.44
N THR A 310 -8.49 -7.20 -18.16
CA THR A 310 -7.11 -7.57 -18.50
C THR A 310 -6.25 -7.57 -17.24
N LEU A 311 -6.35 -6.51 -16.44
CA LEU A 311 -5.66 -6.44 -15.14
C LEU A 311 -6.19 -7.50 -14.17
N GLY A 312 -7.50 -7.76 -14.16
CA GLY A 312 -8.12 -8.81 -13.35
C GLY A 312 -7.52 -10.18 -13.66
N ALA A 313 -7.43 -10.55 -14.95
CA ALA A 313 -6.81 -11.80 -15.37
C ALA A 313 -5.31 -11.88 -15.00
N GLN A 314 -4.58 -10.77 -15.12
CA GLN A 314 -3.18 -10.69 -14.70
C GLN A 314 -3.05 -10.88 -13.17
N ALA A 315 -3.92 -10.25 -12.39
CA ALA A 315 -3.96 -10.38 -10.93
C ALA A 315 -4.30 -11.81 -10.49
N GLU A 316 -5.21 -12.49 -11.17
CA GLU A 316 -5.51 -13.91 -10.94
C GLU A 316 -4.32 -14.79 -11.29
N SER A 317 -3.69 -14.59 -12.44
CA SER A 317 -2.50 -15.35 -12.84
C SER A 317 -1.36 -15.19 -11.81
N MET A 318 -1.14 -13.97 -11.34
CA MET A 318 -0.18 -13.66 -10.29
C MET A 318 -0.54 -14.39 -8.99
N PHE A 319 -1.80 -14.37 -8.57
CA PHE A 319 -2.27 -15.03 -7.36
C PHE A 319 -2.10 -16.55 -7.45
N LEU A 320 -2.44 -17.16 -8.58
CA LEU A 320 -2.25 -18.61 -8.82
C LEU A 320 -0.78 -19.00 -8.76
N SER A 321 0.10 -18.21 -9.39
CA SER A 321 1.56 -18.42 -9.29
C SER A 321 2.07 -18.32 -7.84
N ASP A 322 1.48 -17.48 -7.02
CA ASP A 322 1.77 -17.42 -5.58
C ASP A 322 1.26 -18.67 -4.85
N LEU A 323 0.09 -19.21 -5.22
CA LEU A 323 -0.45 -20.44 -4.66
C LEU A 323 0.45 -21.67 -4.96
N ASP A 324 1.07 -21.73 -6.14
CA ASP A 324 2.00 -22.80 -6.52
C ASP A 324 3.22 -22.87 -5.59
N GLN A 325 3.56 -21.74 -4.94
CA GLN A 325 4.63 -21.64 -3.94
C GLN A 325 4.11 -21.70 -2.50
N SER A 326 2.85 -22.00 -2.30
CA SER A 326 2.17 -21.97 -1.02
C SER A 326 1.66 -23.36 -0.61
N LYS A 327 1.29 -23.48 0.65
CA LYS A 327 0.70 -24.71 1.20
C LYS A 327 -0.76 -24.47 1.52
N GLU A 328 -1.65 -25.25 0.92
CA GLU A 328 -3.07 -25.24 1.29
C GLU A 328 -3.29 -25.81 2.70
N ILE A 329 -4.08 -25.12 3.48
CA ILE A 329 -4.50 -25.53 4.83
C ILE A 329 -5.81 -26.27 4.74
N THR A 330 -5.76 -27.59 4.85
CA THR A 330 -6.94 -28.48 4.82
C THR A 330 -7.45 -28.84 6.21
N ARG A 331 -6.63 -28.65 7.25
CA ARG A 331 -6.98 -28.88 8.66
C ARG A 331 -6.43 -27.74 9.51
N VAL A 332 -7.19 -27.38 10.53
CA VAL A 332 -6.74 -26.38 11.51
C VAL A 332 -5.54 -26.94 12.26
N PRO A 333 -4.42 -26.21 12.29
CA PRO A 333 -3.22 -26.62 13.04
C PRO A 333 -3.47 -26.72 14.51
#